data_932da799dbd32f7aa97d732eb8b02a18
#
_entry.id   932da799dbd32f7aa97d732eb8b02a18
#
_cell.length_a   1.000
_cell.length_b   1.000
_cell.length_c   1.000
_cell.angle_alpha   90.00
_cell.angle_beta   90.00
_cell.angle_gamma   90.00
#
_symmetry.space_group_name_H-M   'P 1'
#
loop_
_entity.id
_entity.type
_entity.pdbx_description
1 polymer ?
#
loop_
_entity_poly.entity_id
_entity_poly.type
_entity_poly.pdbx_seq_one_letter_code
_entity_poly.pdbx_strand_id
1 'polypeptide(L)'
;MTTEFETEIVKTKEFNKIFMIVFLILYAISGFYIFMYEKESQNLYLKYLALAIYLSGIYFLFGQSFLKPKKIGKLKISTERIEFNLNHKNKNISLNELENVYLKYMDYGSWKTHSIFGNKNFLRITEKSEKKYDFEILIKNKDSKNDLKRILNNPEFYGKFDFMKDGNSRTEF
;
A
#
# COMPACT_ATOMS: atom_id res chain seq x y z
N MET A 1 21.97 -18.37 0.04
CA MET A 1 21.12 -17.67 1.04
C MET A 1 20.97 -16.26 0.54
N THR A 2 19.75 -15.75 0.39
CA THR A 2 19.52 -14.35 0.01
C THR A 2 20.02 -13.44 1.13
N THR A 3 21.08 -12.73 0.88
CA THR A 3 21.68 -11.76 1.81
C THR A 3 21.09 -10.35 1.65
N GLU A 4 20.16 -10.21 0.71
CA GLU A 4 19.61 -8.91 0.29
C GLU A 4 18.09 -9.00 0.03
N PHE A 5 17.38 -7.96 0.43
CA PHE A 5 15.97 -7.73 0.10
C PHE A 5 15.84 -6.43 -0.69
N GLU A 6 15.25 -6.50 -1.88
CA GLU A 6 14.99 -5.32 -2.71
C GLU A 6 13.49 -5.13 -2.90
N THR A 7 13.02 -3.91 -2.73
CA THR A 7 11.63 -3.55 -2.95
C THR A 7 11.47 -2.14 -3.52
N GLU A 8 10.26 -1.84 -3.95
CA GLU A 8 9.88 -0.53 -4.47
C GLU A 8 9.35 0.34 -3.33
N ILE A 9 9.82 1.59 -3.28
CA ILE A 9 9.19 2.64 -2.50
C ILE A 9 8.05 3.19 -3.34
N VAL A 10 6.86 3.24 -2.74
CA VAL A 10 5.65 3.63 -3.44
C VAL A 10 4.96 4.79 -2.75
N LYS A 11 4.11 5.48 -3.48
CA LYS A 11 3.23 6.52 -2.95
C LYS A 11 1.79 6.16 -3.25
N THR A 12 0.95 6.21 -2.21
CA THR A 12 -0.49 6.07 -2.38
C THR A 12 -1.03 7.23 -3.20
N LYS A 13 -1.83 6.93 -4.22
CA LYS A 13 -2.64 7.95 -4.87
C LYS A 13 -3.81 8.28 -3.96
N GLU A 14 -3.81 9.44 -3.38
CA GLU A 14 -4.98 9.97 -2.69
C GLU A 14 -5.93 10.58 -3.72
N PHE A 15 -7.18 10.17 -3.68
CA PHE A 15 -8.22 10.86 -4.46
C PHE A 15 -8.56 12.19 -3.79
N ASN A 16 -8.89 13.19 -4.61
CA ASN A 16 -9.38 14.46 -4.10
C ASN A 16 -10.64 14.21 -3.26
N LYS A 17 -10.64 14.66 -2.00
CA LYS A 17 -11.74 14.45 -1.05
C LYS A 17 -13.07 15.02 -1.58
N ILE A 18 -13.03 16.17 -2.23
CA ILE A 18 -14.22 16.82 -2.83
C ILE A 18 -14.78 15.91 -3.92
N PHE A 19 -13.91 15.40 -4.82
CA PHE A 19 -14.32 14.46 -5.86
C PHE A 19 -14.99 13.21 -5.27
N MET A 20 -14.43 12.64 -4.21
CA MET A 20 -15.00 11.46 -3.54
C MET A 20 -16.37 11.74 -2.94
N ILE A 21 -16.57 12.91 -2.30
CA ILE A 21 -17.87 13.28 -1.73
C ILE A 21 -18.92 13.44 -2.84
N VAL A 22 -18.60 14.20 -3.90
CA VAL A 22 -19.52 14.39 -5.04
C VAL A 22 -19.86 13.05 -5.69
N PHE A 23 -18.87 12.18 -5.87
CA PHE A 23 -19.07 10.86 -6.44
C PHE A 23 -19.98 9.98 -5.57
N LEU A 24 -19.80 9.98 -4.24
CA LEU A 24 -20.67 9.24 -3.31
C LEU A 24 -22.12 9.73 -3.35
N ILE A 25 -22.34 11.04 -3.45
CA ILE A 25 -23.69 11.61 -3.60
C ILE A 25 -24.33 11.13 -4.91
N LEU A 26 -23.61 11.23 -6.03
CA LEU A 26 -24.11 10.76 -7.33
C LEU A 26 -24.39 9.26 -7.32
N TYR A 27 -23.55 8.47 -6.68
CA TYR A 27 -23.72 7.04 -6.51
C TYR A 27 -25.00 6.71 -5.73
N ALA A 28 -25.24 7.40 -4.60
CA ALA A 28 -26.43 7.22 -3.78
C ALA A 28 -27.72 7.61 -4.55
N ILE A 29 -27.70 8.75 -5.26
CA ILE A 29 -28.82 9.20 -6.11
C ILE A 29 -29.10 8.19 -7.23
N SER A 30 -28.04 7.69 -7.87
CA SER A 30 -28.18 6.68 -8.93
C SER A 30 -28.76 5.37 -8.42
N GLY A 31 -28.32 4.91 -7.25
CA GLY A 31 -28.90 3.72 -6.60
C GLY A 31 -30.37 3.94 -6.26
N PHE A 32 -30.73 5.07 -5.67
CA PHE A 32 -32.11 5.41 -5.38
C PHE A 32 -32.98 5.40 -6.65
N TYR A 33 -32.50 6.05 -7.73
CA TYR A 33 -33.23 6.11 -8.98
C TYR A 33 -33.46 4.72 -9.62
N ILE A 34 -32.47 3.83 -9.55
CA ILE A 34 -32.54 2.48 -10.14
C ILE A 34 -33.47 1.58 -9.34
N PHE A 35 -33.38 1.60 -8.02
CA PHE A 35 -34.00 0.58 -7.17
C PHE A 35 -35.29 1.02 -6.50
N MET A 36 -35.49 2.31 -6.24
CA MET A 36 -36.61 2.83 -5.46
C MET A 36 -37.57 3.72 -6.26
N TYR A 37 -37.15 4.30 -7.38
CA TYR A 37 -38.04 5.12 -8.18
C TYR A 37 -38.99 4.24 -9.01
N GLU A 38 -40.26 4.67 -9.15
CA GLU A 38 -41.31 3.92 -9.87
C GLU A 38 -40.88 3.59 -11.30
N LYS A 39 -40.90 2.30 -11.65
CA LYS A 39 -40.40 1.81 -12.95
C LYS A 39 -41.13 2.37 -14.15
N GLU A 40 -42.45 2.61 -14.00
CA GLU A 40 -43.31 3.14 -15.07
C GLU A 40 -43.01 4.61 -15.41
N SER A 41 -42.49 5.38 -14.45
CA SER A 41 -42.17 6.78 -14.60
C SER A 41 -40.69 7.05 -14.97
N GLN A 42 -39.86 5.99 -15.10
CA GLN A 42 -38.44 6.14 -15.36
C GLN A 42 -38.17 6.55 -16.82
N ASN A 43 -37.47 7.68 -16.99
CA ASN A 43 -36.91 8.04 -18.29
C ASN A 43 -35.77 7.07 -18.66
N LEU A 44 -35.84 6.47 -19.84
CA LEU A 44 -34.91 5.45 -20.30
C LEU A 44 -33.44 5.95 -20.32
N TYR A 45 -33.21 7.19 -20.77
CA TYR A 45 -31.87 7.80 -20.82
C TYR A 45 -31.29 8.01 -19.43
N LEU A 46 -32.09 8.53 -18.49
CA LEU A 46 -31.68 8.73 -17.10
C LEU A 46 -31.40 7.39 -16.42
N LYS A 47 -32.15 6.34 -16.74
CA LYS A 47 -31.91 4.99 -16.22
C LYS A 47 -30.55 4.43 -16.65
N TYR A 48 -30.21 4.56 -17.94
CA TYR A 48 -28.89 4.12 -18.42
C TYR A 48 -27.76 4.95 -17.81
N LEU A 49 -27.94 6.27 -17.68
CA LEU A 49 -26.97 7.15 -17.03
C LEU A 49 -26.76 6.75 -15.56
N ALA A 50 -27.85 6.57 -14.82
CA ALA A 50 -27.80 6.11 -13.43
C ALA A 50 -27.13 4.75 -13.30
N LEU A 51 -27.42 3.81 -14.20
CA LEU A 51 -26.76 2.51 -14.21
C LEU A 51 -25.26 2.62 -14.47
N ALA A 52 -24.82 3.45 -15.40
CA ALA A 52 -23.40 3.70 -15.67
C ALA A 52 -22.67 4.28 -14.45
N ILE A 53 -23.29 5.26 -13.77
CA ILE A 53 -22.74 5.85 -12.53
C ILE A 53 -22.68 4.77 -11.42
N TYR A 54 -23.72 3.99 -11.24
CA TYR A 54 -23.78 2.93 -10.23
C TYR A 54 -22.71 1.87 -10.46
N LEU A 55 -22.57 1.37 -11.70
CA LEU A 55 -21.53 0.39 -12.05
C LEU A 55 -20.11 0.97 -11.89
N SER A 56 -19.92 2.25 -12.26
CA SER A 56 -18.64 2.91 -12.01
C SER A 56 -18.33 3.05 -10.53
N GLY A 57 -19.35 3.22 -9.68
CA GLY A 57 -19.22 3.24 -8.23
C GLY A 57 -18.70 1.92 -7.65
N ILE A 58 -19.19 0.81 -8.14
CA ILE A 58 -18.67 -0.51 -7.79
C ILE A 58 -17.17 -0.61 -8.14
N TYR A 59 -16.80 -0.16 -9.34
CA TYR A 59 -15.39 -0.13 -9.74
C TYR A 59 -14.54 0.76 -8.82
N PHE A 60 -15.01 1.93 -8.42
CA PHE A 60 -14.28 2.82 -7.52
C PHE A 60 -14.14 2.24 -6.10
N LEU A 61 -15.17 1.57 -5.59
CA LEU A 61 -15.14 0.94 -4.27
C LEU A 61 -14.19 -0.27 -4.21
N PHE A 62 -14.17 -1.08 -5.24
CA PHE A 62 -13.37 -2.32 -5.28
C PHE A 62 -12.08 -2.18 -6.09
N GLY A 63 -12.02 -1.27 -7.05
CA GLY A 63 -10.90 -1.11 -7.99
C GLY A 63 -9.63 -0.55 -7.35
N GLN A 64 -9.70 0.12 -6.20
CA GLN A 64 -8.52 0.67 -5.53
C GLN A 64 -7.49 -0.41 -5.16
N SER A 65 -7.96 -1.61 -4.80
CA SER A 65 -7.11 -2.76 -4.49
C SER A 65 -6.37 -3.32 -5.72
N PHE A 66 -6.84 -2.99 -6.92
CA PHE A 66 -6.25 -3.42 -8.20
C PHE A 66 -5.43 -2.32 -8.88
N LEU A 67 -5.35 -1.13 -8.30
CA LEU A 67 -4.54 -0.05 -8.85
C LEU A 67 -3.07 -0.26 -8.51
N LYS A 68 -2.23 -0.26 -9.54
CA LYS A 68 -0.78 -0.29 -9.36
C LYS A 68 -0.31 0.99 -8.66
N PRO A 69 0.35 0.90 -7.49
CA PRO A 69 0.84 2.07 -6.78
C PRO A 69 1.91 2.81 -7.60
N LYS A 70 2.00 4.14 -7.43
CA LYS A 70 3.03 4.94 -8.08
C LYS A 70 4.38 4.64 -7.42
N LYS A 71 5.34 4.16 -8.20
CA LYS A 71 6.72 3.98 -7.78
C LYS A 71 7.41 5.34 -7.72
N ILE A 72 8.09 5.60 -6.59
CA ILE A 72 8.83 6.84 -6.36
C ILE A 72 10.30 6.58 -6.04
N GLY A 73 10.67 5.32 -5.80
CA GLY A 73 12.04 4.94 -5.48
C GLY A 73 12.22 3.43 -5.35
N LYS A 74 13.40 3.06 -4.89
CA LYS A 74 13.79 1.68 -4.56
C LYS A 74 14.43 1.65 -3.19
N LEU A 75 14.23 0.56 -2.45
CA LEU A 75 14.85 0.26 -1.17
C LEU A 75 15.53 -1.10 -1.28
N LYS A 76 16.75 -1.16 -0.77
CA LYS A 76 17.54 -2.38 -0.64
C LYS A 76 18.02 -2.50 0.81
N ILE A 77 17.73 -3.62 1.45
CA ILE A 77 18.17 -3.93 2.81
C ILE A 77 19.11 -5.14 2.72
N SER A 78 20.30 -5.02 3.27
CA SER A 78 21.28 -6.10 3.39
C SER A 78 21.75 -6.26 4.83
N THR A 79 22.54 -7.28 5.10
CA THR A 79 23.16 -7.51 6.42
C THR A 79 24.26 -6.49 6.76
N GLU A 80 24.64 -5.60 5.84
CA GLU A 80 25.70 -4.62 6.05
C GLU A 80 25.17 -3.18 6.06
N ARG A 81 24.14 -2.90 5.25
CA ARG A 81 23.64 -1.55 5.01
C ARG A 81 22.23 -1.52 4.47
N ILE A 82 21.59 -0.37 4.59
CA ILE A 82 20.32 -0.03 3.98
C ILE A 82 20.56 1.06 2.93
N GLU A 83 20.20 0.75 1.68
CA GLU A 83 20.31 1.68 0.56
C GLU A 83 18.91 2.06 0.06
N PHE A 84 18.69 3.33 -0.19
CA PHE A 84 17.47 3.75 -0.87
C PHE A 84 17.71 4.89 -1.85
N ASN A 85 16.98 4.83 -2.93
CA ASN A 85 16.91 5.89 -3.92
C ASN A 85 15.52 6.50 -3.88
N LEU A 86 15.42 7.79 -3.61
CA LEU A 86 14.17 8.53 -3.59
C LEU A 86 14.34 9.81 -4.40
N ASN A 87 13.52 10.01 -5.44
CA ASN A 87 13.56 11.20 -6.29
C ASN A 87 14.98 11.54 -6.79
N HIS A 88 15.71 10.53 -7.30
CA HIS A 88 17.09 10.63 -7.78
C HIS A 88 18.15 10.96 -6.71
N LYS A 89 17.78 10.93 -5.43
CA LYS A 89 18.75 11.05 -4.33
C LYS A 89 19.03 9.66 -3.76
N ASN A 90 20.29 9.26 -3.83
CA ASN A 90 20.76 8.02 -3.23
C ASN A 90 21.20 8.28 -1.80
N LYS A 91 20.78 7.43 -0.90
CA LYS A 91 21.26 7.41 0.49
C LYS A 91 21.69 5.98 0.83
N ASN A 92 22.78 5.89 1.55
CA ASN A 92 23.31 4.65 2.08
C ASN A 92 23.49 4.85 3.60
N ILE A 93 22.98 3.91 4.39
CA ILE A 93 23.05 3.90 5.85
C ILE A 93 23.70 2.59 6.26
N SER A 94 24.88 2.65 6.87
CA SER A 94 25.52 1.45 7.42
C SER A 94 24.77 0.97 8.66
N LEU A 95 24.82 -0.31 8.98
CA LEU A 95 24.17 -0.84 10.20
C LEU A 95 24.77 -0.23 11.49
N ASN A 96 26.01 0.27 11.42
CA ASN A 96 26.62 0.95 12.56
C ASN A 96 26.00 2.34 12.85
N GLU A 97 25.46 3.00 11.82
CA GLU A 97 24.75 4.27 11.90
C GLU A 97 23.26 4.11 12.18
N LEU A 98 22.76 2.87 12.05
CA LEU A 98 21.36 2.52 12.26
C LEU A 98 21.04 2.45 13.76
N GLU A 99 20.00 3.17 14.18
CA GLU A 99 19.40 3.07 15.51
C GLU A 99 18.26 2.06 15.50
N ASN A 100 17.28 2.24 14.59
CA ASN A 100 16.11 1.39 14.54
C ASN A 100 15.51 1.29 13.14
N VAL A 101 14.95 0.12 12.82
CA VAL A 101 14.05 -0.15 11.69
C VAL A 101 12.70 -0.58 12.24
N TYR A 102 11.68 0.22 12.01
CA TYR A 102 10.32 -0.09 12.41
C TYR A 102 9.48 -0.49 11.19
N LEU A 103 8.86 -1.66 11.22
CA LEU A 103 7.95 -2.14 10.18
C LEU A 103 6.52 -2.24 10.71
N LYS A 104 5.60 -1.46 10.15
CA LYS A 104 4.17 -1.72 10.27
C LYS A 104 3.73 -2.61 9.11
N TYR A 105 3.54 -3.90 9.43
CA TYR A 105 3.17 -4.90 8.45
C TYR A 105 1.67 -4.89 8.17
N MET A 106 1.31 -4.71 6.91
CA MET A 106 -0.07 -4.64 6.42
C MET A 106 -0.40 -5.77 5.43
N ASP A 107 0.47 -6.78 5.30
CA ASP A 107 0.33 -7.94 4.42
C ASP A 107 1.23 -7.93 3.17
N TYR A 108 1.17 -8.99 2.37
CA TYR A 108 1.83 -9.10 1.06
C TYR A 108 0.80 -9.23 -0.07
N GLY A 109 1.24 -9.05 -1.31
CA GLY A 109 0.37 -9.13 -2.49
C GLY A 109 -0.12 -10.55 -2.76
N SER A 110 -1.44 -10.71 -2.81
CA SER A 110 -2.10 -11.96 -3.21
C SER A 110 -3.58 -11.69 -3.55
N TRP A 111 -4.24 -12.65 -4.19
CA TRP A 111 -5.69 -12.62 -4.36
C TRP A 111 -6.44 -12.61 -3.02
N LYS A 112 -5.91 -13.34 -2.03
CA LYS A 112 -6.52 -13.43 -0.69
C LYS A 112 -6.47 -12.11 0.07
N THR A 113 -5.47 -11.28 -0.22
CA THR A 113 -5.28 -9.95 0.39
C THR A 113 -5.86 -8.81 -0.47
N HIS A 114 -6.53 -9.16 -1.59
CA HIS A 114 -7.09 -8.20 -2.55
C HIS A 114 -6.08 -7.20 -3.11
N SER A 115 -4.82 -7.60 -3.26
CA SER A 115 -3.75 -6.76 -3.79
C SER A 115 -2.80 -7.54 -4.69
N ILE A 116 -3.13 -7.64 -5.99
CA ILE A 116 -2.37 -8.44 -6.96
C ILE A 116 -0.98 -7.85 -7.29
N PHE A 117 -0.78 -6.55 -7.11
CA PHE A 117 0.48 -5.86 -7.39
C PHE A 117 1.42 -5.78 -6.19
N GLY A 118 1.03 -6.35 -5.04
CA GLY A 118 1.73 -6.24 -3.77
C GLY A 118 1.02 -5.34 -2.79
N ASN A 119 1.21 -5.62 -1.50
CA ASN A 119 0.62 -4.81 -0.44
C ASN A 119 1.60 -3.74 0.03
N LYS A 120 1.06 -2.57 0.36
CA LYS A 120 1.82 -1.46 0.93
C LYS A 120 2.03 -1.71 2.41
N ASN A 121 3.26 -1.55 2.83
CA ASN A 121 3.66 -1.64 4.21
C ASN A 121 4.40 -0.35 4.59
N PHE A 122 4.33 0.06 5.83
CA PHE A 122 5.03 1.23 6.29
C PHE A 122 6.35 0.83 6.94
N LEU A 123 7.44 1.44 6.48
CA LEU A 123 8.78 1.22 7.03
C LEU A 123 9.36 2.56 7.46
N ARG A 124 9.83 2.63 8.70
CA ARG A 124 10.61 3.74 9.24
C ARG A 124 12.03 3.29 9.50
N ILE A 125 12.99 4.07 9.06
CA ILE A 125 14.41 3.88 9.34
C ILE A 125 14.86 5.08 10.17
N THR A 126 15.47 4.82 11.33
CA THR A 126 16.01 5.86 12.22
C THR A 126 17.52 5.70 12.29
N GLU A 127 18.27 6.76 11.98
CA GLU A 127 19.71 6.83 12.20
C GLU A 127 20.02 7.23 13.66
N LYS A 128 21.19 6.87 14.18
CA LYS A 128 21.69 7.32 15.50
C LYS A 128 21.77 8.85 15.62
N SER A 129 21.82 9.55 14.50
CA SER A 129 21.71 11.01 14.42
C SER A 129 20.28 11.54 14.61
N GLU A 130 19.33 10.68 15.01
CA GLU A 130 17.89 10.95 15.16
C GLU A 130 17.15 11.26 13.84
N LYS A 131 17.83 11.14 12.71
CA LYS A 131 17.22 11.36 11.41
C LYS A 131 16.31 10.21 11.02
N LYS A 132 15.07 10.53 10.65
CA LYS A 132 14.02 9.55 10.33
C LYS A 132 13.66 9.59 8.85
N TYR A 133 13.46 8.41 8.29
CA TYR A 133 13.03 8.22 6.90
C TYR A 133 11.81 7.30 6.91
N ASP A 134 10.70 7.82 6.42
CA ASP A 134 9.42 7.13 6.37
C ASP A 134 9.12 6.74 4.92
N PHE A 135 8.80 5.46 4.71
CA PHE A 135 8.51 4.90 3.40
C PHE A 135 7.24 4.05 3.41
N GLU A 136 6.47 4.15 2.34
CA GLU A 136 5.57 3.07 1.95
C GLU A 136 6.35 2.11 1.04
N ILE A 137 6.52 0.86 1.46
CA ILE A 137 7.19 -0.18 0.68
C ILE A 137 6.20 -1.20 0.16
N LEU A 138 6.53 -1.85 -0.96
CA LEU A 138 5.67 -2.83 -1.58
C LEU A 138 6.16 -4.25 -1.30
N ILE A 139 5.43 -5.05 -0.53
CA ILE A 139 5.69 -6.48 -0.39
C ILE A 139 4.88 -7.22 -1.45
N LYS A 140 5.56 -7.72 -2.50
CA LYS A 140 4.90 -8.26 -3.71
C LYS A 140 4.19 -9.58 -3.47
N ASN A 141 4.81 -10.50 -2.75
CA ASN A 141 4.33 -11.85 -2.54
C ASN A 141 4.88 -12.46 -1.24
N LYS A 142 4.53 -13.70 -0.98
CA LYS A 142 4.99 -14.46 0.19
C LYS A 142 6.51 -14.62 0.25
N ASP A 143 7.17 -14.81 -0.88
CA ASP A 143 8.61 -14.97 -0.94
C ASP A 143 9.32 -13.67 -0.56
N SER A 144 8.90 -12.55 -1.13
CA SER A 144 9.39 -11.20 -0.74
C SER A 144 9.19 -10.93 0.75
N LYS A 145 8.06 -11.36 1.34
CA LYS A 145 7.82 -11.27 2.77
C LYS A 145 8.85 -12.10 3.55
N ASN A 146 9.05 -13.36 3.15
CA ASN A 146 9.97 -14.27 3.82
C ASN A 146 11.42 -13.78 3.72
N ASP A 147 11.83 -13.20 2.60
CA ASP A 147 13.16 -12.61 2.42
C ASP A 147 13.36 -11.42 3.36
N LEU A 148 12.38 -10.50 3.42
CA LEU A 148 12.41 -9.38 4.36
C LEU A 148 12.49 -9.87 5.81
N LYS A 149 11.64 -10.82 6.19
CA LYS A 149 11.64 -11.43 7.53
C LYS A 149 13.00 -12.03 7.87
N ARG A 150 13.59 -12.78 6.95
CA ARG A 150 14.89 -13.42 7.14
C ARG A 150 15.99 -12.41 7.41
N ILE A 151 16.02 -11.31 6.66
CA ILE A 151 17.02 -10.25 6.82
C ILE A 151 16.84 -9.53 8.15
N LEU A 152 15.62 -9.11 8.48
CA LEU A 152 15.35 -8.37 9.71
C LEU A 152 15.53 -9.21 10.99
N ASN A 153 15.42 -10.53 10.87
CA ASN A 153 15.73 -11.47 11.97
C ASN A 153 17.22 -11.90 12.01
N ASN A 154 18.08 -11.32 11.17
CA ASN A 154 19.51 -11.59 11.24
C ASN A 154 20.10 -10.98 12.54
N PRO A 155 21.12 -11.63 13.17
CA PRO A 155 21.79 -11.11 14.37
C PRO A 155 22.24 -9.65 14.28
N GLU A 156 22.61 -9.17 13.10
CA GLU A 156 23.03 -7.79 12.85
C GLU A 156 21.93 -6.74 13.12
N PHE A 157 20.66 -7.17 13.09
CA PHE A 157 19.50 -6.34 13.40
C PHE A 157 18.98 -6.52 14.83
N TYR A 158 19.62 -7.35 15.69
CA TYR A 158 19.18 -7.54 17.07
C TYR A 158 19.20 -6.22 17.84
N GLY A 159 18.07 -5.90 18.48
CA GLY A 159 17.88 -4.63 19.20
C GLY A 159 17.68 -3.40 18.32
N LYS A 160 17.66 -3.59 16.97
CA LYS A 160 17.45 -2.51 16.00
C LYS A 160 16.20 -2.70 15.15
N PHE A 161 15.42 -3.73 15.38
CA PHE A 161 14.22 -4.02 14.61
C PHE A 161 13.00 -4.10 15.51
N ASP A 162 12.01 -3.25 15.20
CA ASP A 162 10.69 -3.25 15.81
C ASP A 162 9.62 -3.58 14.77
N PHE A 163 8.63 -4.31 15.20
CA PHE A 163 7.56 -4.80 14.34
C PHE A 163 6.20 -4.58 14.97
N MET A 164 5.24 -4.13 14.15
CA MET A 164 3.83 -4.08 14.48
C MET A 164 3.00 -4.67 13.35
N LYS A 165 2.13 -5.62 13.66
CA LYS A 165 1.13 -6.12 12.72
C LYS A 165 -0.07 -5.17 12.73
N ASP A 166 -0.52 -4.74 11.54
CA ASP A 166 -1.79 -4.01 11.43
C ASP A 166 -2.97 -4.96 11.71
N GLY A 167 -3.97 -4.47 12.44
CA GLY A 167 -5.15 -5.29 12.82
C GLY A 167 -5.95 -5.82 11.63
N ASN A 168 -5.82 -5.21 10.45
CA ASN A 168 -6.46 -5.65 9.22
C ASN A 168 -5.61 -6.66 8.42
N SER A 169 -4.38 -6.94 8.83
CA SER A 169 -3.52 -7.91 8.16
C SER A 169 -4.07 -9.32 8.31
N ARG A 170 -4.20 -10.04 7.20
CA ARG A 170 -4.75 -11.41 7.12
C ARG A 170 -3.68 -12.49 7.31
N THR A 171 -2.40 -12.12 7.19
CA THR A 171 -1.28 -13.05 7.33
C THR A 171 -0.32 -12.63 8.44
N GLU A 172 0.41 -13.59 8.98
CA GLU A 172 1.48 -13.33 9.93
C GLU A 172 2.76 -12.89 9.20
N PHE A 173 3.51 -12.00 9.85
CA PHE A 173 4.84 -11.62 9.39
C PHE A 173 5.90 -12.64 9.79
#